data_4e0f3801c3f1a03b96580fe618d0e9f5
#
_entry.id   4e0f3801c3f1a03b96580fe618d0e9f5
#
_cell.length_a   1.000
_cell.length_b   1.000
_cell.length_c   1.000
_cell.angle_alpha   90.00
_cell.angle_beta   90.00
_cell.angle_gamma   90.00
#
_symmetry.space_group_name_H-M   'P 1'
#
loop_
_entity.id
_entity.type
_entity.pdbx_description
1 polymer ?
#
loop_
_entity_poly.entity_id
_entity_poly.type
_entity_poly.pdbx_seq_one_letter_code
_entity_poly.pdbx_strand_id
1 'polypeptide(L)'
;MGEDGSKYGVFIIESMDFENEANGKLDGYTLKTILDLCDIPNAYYYIRAKLEFQKIIIEFEKSEFRFLHIACHGNTRELCFTLESIEFFELEMIIGDILYQRRLFLSACKVALFELAEYFVPKYHCFSVIGT
;
A
#
# COMPACT_ATOMS: atom_id res chain seq x y z
N MET A 1 -20.88 19.98 6.91
CA MET A 1 -19.81 19.90 6.83
C MET A 1 -19.37 19.58 5.54
N GLY A 2 -18.96 20.10 5.09
CA GLY A 2 -18.55 19.87 3.89
C GLY A 2 -17.88 18.61 3.69
N GLU A 3 -17.36 18.35 2.64
CA GLU A 3 -16.66 17.19 2.45
C GLU A 3 -15.46 17.20 3.27
N ASP A 4 -15.26 16.17 4.00
CA ASP A 4 -14.00 16.05 4.62
C ASP A 4 -13.06 15.63 3.51
N GLY A 5 -11.90 16.06 3.44
CA GLY A 5 -10.93 15.74 2.40
C GLY A 5 -10.40 14.31 2.46
N SER A 6 -10.87 13.46 3.36
CA SER A 6 -10.24 12.17 3.60
C SER A 6 -10.29 11.24 2.40
N LYS A 7 -11.33 11.29 1.57
CA LYS A 7 -11.38 10.42 0.40
C LYS A 7 -10.32 10.76 -0.65
N TYR A 8 -9.67 11.91 -0.55
CA TYR A 8 -8.54 12.24 -1.39
C TYR A 8 -7.21 12.02 -0.68
N GLY A 9 -7.28 11.44 0.53
CA GLY A 9 -6.11 11.16 1.30
C GLY A 9 -5.40 9.90 0.85
N VAL A 10 -4.20 9.72 1.35
CA VAL A 10 -3.34 8.59 1.02
C VAL A 10 -3.10 7.75 2.27
N PHE A 11 -3.40 6.47 2.19
CA PHE A 11 -3.14 5.52 3.26
C PHE A 11 -1.85 4.78 2.92
N ILE A 12 -0.82 4.93 3.74
CA ILE A 12 0.51 4.40 3.45
C ILE A 12 0.81 3.24 4.39
N ILE A 13 1.17 2.10 3.82
CA ILE A 13 1.67 0.95 4.56
C ILE A 13 3.08 0.68 4.06
N GLU A 14 4.05 0.64 4.98
CA GLU A 14 5.44 0.44 4.63
C GLU A 14 6.05 -0.72 5.38
N SER A 15 6.91 -1.47 4.69
CA SER A 15 7.69 -2.54 5.31
C SER A 15 8.98 -2.70 4.53
N MET A 16 10.10 -2.57 5.21
CA MET A 16 11.41 -2.66 4.58
C MET A 16 12.25 -3.72 5.28
N ASP A 17 13.37 -4.12 4.67
CA ASP A 17 14.28 -5.03 5.34
C ASP A 17 15.08 -4.29 6.42
N PHE A 18 15.79 -5.04 7.26
CA PHE A 18 16.54 -4.45 8.36
C PHE A 18 17.65 -3.52 7.88
N GLU A 19 18.25 -3.81 6.72
CA GLU A 19 19.28 -2.94 6.18
C GLU A 19 18.73 -1.58 5.79
N ASN A 20 17.58 -1.56 5.11
CA ASN A 20 16.92 -0.29 4.74
C ASN A 20 16.48 0.47 5.99
N GLU A 21 15.97 -0.24 7.00
CA GLU A 21 15.60 0.40 8.26
C GLU A 21 16.80 1.07 8.91
N ALA A 22 17.92 0.35 8.98
CA ALA A 22 19.14 0.87 9.60
C ALA A 22 19.70 2.10 8.86
N ASN A 23 19.52 2.14 7.54
CA ASN A 23 19.99 3.24 6.72
C ASN A 23 18.98 4.37 6.55
N GLY A 24 17.81 4.26 7.19
CA GLY A 24 16.79 5.29 7.09
C GLY A 24 16.13 5.39 5.72
N LYS A 25 16.20 4.33 4.92
CA LYS A 25 15.61 4.33 3.59
C LYS A 25 14.16 3.90 3.65
N LEU A 26 13.30 4.83 4.02
CA LEU A 26 11.88 4.59 4.20
C LEU A 26 11.10 5.50 3.23
N ASP A 27 10.87 4.98 2.03
CA ASP A 27 10.21 5.74 0.96
C ASP A 27 8.79 6.17 1.32
N GLY A 28 8.06 5.31 2.02
CA GLY A 28 6.72 5.64 2.47
C GLY A 28 6.71 6.75 3.51
N TYR A 29 7.67 6.77 4.39
CA TYR A 29 7.79 7.84 5.37
C TYR A 29 8.16 9.16 4.70
N THR A 30 9.01 9.12 3.69
CA THR A 30 9.34 10.30 2.90
C THR A 30 8.09 10.85 2.22
N LEU A 31 7.28 9.97 1.64
CA LEU A 31 6.01 10.38 1.04
C LEU A 31 5.10 11.03 2.08
N LYS A 32 4.98 10.45 3.25
CA LYS A 32 4.18 11.02 4.34
C LYS A 32 4.62 12.45 4.63
N THR A 33 5.92 12.67 4.75
CA THR A 33 6.46 14.00 5.04
C THR A 33 6.07 15.01 3.96
N ILE A 34 6.15 14.61 2.70
CA ILE A 34 5.76 15.48 1.59
C ILE A 34 4.26 15.80 1.64
N LEU A 35 3.44 14.78 1.89
CA LEU A 35 1.98 14.98 1.97
C LEU A 35 1.61 15.91 3.12
N ASP A 36 2.28 15.77 4.26
CA ASP A 36 2.05 16.68 5.39
C ASP A 36 2.39 18.11 5.03
N LEU A 37 3.50 18.33 4.32
CA LEU A 37 3.89 19.67 3.87
C LEU A 37 2.90 20.29 2.89
N CYS A 38 2.19 19.45 2.14
CA CYS A 38 1.19 19.90 1.17
C CYS A 38 -0.22 19.92 1.76
N ASP A 39 -0.37 19.65 3.04
CA ASP A 39 -1.67 19.59 3.72
C ASP A 39 -2.61 18.55 3.10
N ILE A 40 -2.06 17.45 2.61
CA ILE A 40 -2.87 16.35 2.07
C ILE A 40 -3.09 15.33 3.17
N PRO A 41 -4.36 14.97 3.46
CA PRO A 41 -4.66 13.99 4.49
C PRO A 41 -3.95 12.65 4.20
N ASN A 42 -3.37 12.07 5.23
CA ASN A 42 -2.69 10.78 5.07
C ASN A 42 -2.68 10.04 6.40
N ALA A 43 -2.44 8.72 6.30
CA ALA A 43 -2.19 7.86 7.44
C ALA A 43 -0.97 7.02 7.08
N TYR A 44 -0.11 6.77 8.05
CA TYR A 44 1.11 6.03 7.82
C TYR A 44 1.25 4.95 8.87
N TYR A 45 1.48 3.72 8.41
CA TYR A 45 1.71 2.58 9.29
C TYR A 45 2.91 1.80 8.79
N TYR A 46 3.83 1.49 9.70
CA TYR A 46 4.96 0.63 9.40
C TYR A 46 4.68 -0.75 9.97
N ILE A 47 4.85 -1.78 9.15
CA ILE A 47 4.58 -3.15 9.56
C ILE A 47 5.78 -4.04 9.25
N ARG A 48 5.83 -5.23 9.84
CA ARG A 48 6.88 -6.21 9.59
C ARG A 48 6.36 -7.60 9.23
N ALA A 49 5.07 -7.87 9.48
CA ALA A 49 4.51 -9.21 9.34
C ALA A 49 3.11 -9.16 8.72
N LYS A 50 2.66 -10.32 8.19
CA LYS A 50 1.35 -10.43 7.56
C LYS A 50 0.20 -10.12 8.50
N LEU A 51 0.29 -10.54 9.75
CA LEU A 51 -0.78 -10.29 10.71
C LEU A 51 -0.98 -8.79 10.92
N GLU A 52 0.10 -8.06 10.99
CA GLU A 52 0.01 -6.60 11.09
C GLU A 52 -0.65 -6.01 9.85
N PHE A 53 -0.27 -6.50 8.67
CA PHE A 53 -0.89 -6.06 7.43
C PHE A 53 -2.40 -6.28 7.45
N GLN A 54 -2.83 -7.46 7.88
CA GLN A 54 -4.25 -7.78 7.94
C GLN A 54 -5.02 -6.85 8.88
N LYS A 55 -4.41 -6.51 10.00
CA LYS A 55 -5.04 -5.59 10.96
C LYS A 55 -5.11 -4.16 10.44
N ILE A 56 -4.05 -3.70 9.81
CA ILE A 56 -3.99 -2.32 9.33
C ILE A 56 -4.88 -2.12 8.10
N ILE A 57 -5.02 -3.14 7.26
CA ILE A 57 -5.86 -3.00 6.07
C ILE A 57 -7.34 -2.81 6.43
N ILE A 58 -7.76 -3.29 7.59
CA ILE A 58 -9.11 -3.04 8.10
C ILE A 58 -9.29 -1.54 8.35
N GLU A 59 -8.25 -0.88 8.85
CA GLU A 59 -8.29 0.56 9.07
C GLU A 59 -8.36 1.33 7.75
N PHE A 60 -7.67 0.83 6.70
CA PHE A 60 -7.80 1.41 5.38
C PHE A 60 -9.23 1.29 4.87
N GLU A 61 -9.83 0.13 5.01
CA GLU A 61 -11.21 -0.09 4.57
C GLU A 61 -12.16 0.91 5.23
N LYS A 62 -12.00 1.13 6.53
CA LYS A 62 -12.84 2.06 7.28
C LYS A 62 -12.58 3.52 6.95
N SER A 63 -11.39 3.84 6.46
CA SER A 63 -10.93 5.22 6.33
C SER A 63 -11.61 6.00 5.21
N GLU A 64 -12.21 5.34 4.25
CA GLU A 64 -12.76 5.96 3.05
C GLU A 64 -11.70 6.62 2.14
N PHE A 65 -10.41 6.53 2.49
CA PHE A 65 -9.34 6.99 1.60
C PHE A 65 -9.38 6.19 0.30
N ARG A 66 -9.15 6.86 -0.82
CA ARG A 66 -9.16 6.18 -2.12
C ARG A 66 -7.82 5.68 -2.59
N PHE A 67 -6.76 6.12 -1.94
CA PHE A 67 -5.40 5.78 -2.37
C PHE A 67 -4.72 4.95 -1.31
N LEU A 68 -4.33 3.73 -1.69
CA LEU A 68 -3.52 2.86 -0.85
C LEU A 68 -2.12 2.82 -1.45
N HIS A 69 -1.13 3.23 -0.68
CA HIS A 69 0.27 3.19 -1.09
C HIS A 69 0.99 2.14 -0.26
N ILE A 70 1.52 1.11 -0.90
CA ILE A 70 2.32 0.09 -0.22
C ILE A 70 3.77 0.25 -0.65
N ALA A 71 4.64 0.53 0.32
CA ALA A 71 6.07 0.68 0.10
C ALA A 71 6.80 -0.51 0.70
N CYS A 72 7.32 -1.39 -0.13
CA CYS A 72 8.04 -2.58 0.31
C CYS A 72 8.84 -3.16 -0.87
N HIS A 73 9.62 -4.19 -0.60
CA HIS A 73 10.26 -4.95 -1.65
C HIS A 73 9.28 -5.96 -2.25
N GLY A 74 9.58 -6.46 -3.42
CA GLY A 74 8.74 -7.47 -4.06
C GLY A 74 9.42 -8.12 -5.25
N ASN A 75 8.79 -9.19 -5.74
CA ASN A 75 9.24 -9.91 -6.93
C ASN A 75 8.02 -10.33 -7.74
N THR A 76 8.16 -11.28 -8.67
CA THR A 76 7.06 -11.70 -9.56
C THR A 76 5.94 -12.46 -8.85
N ARG A 77 6.13 -12.86 -7.61
CA ARG A 77 5.21 -13.75 -6.91
C ARG A 77 4.67 -13.18 -5.61
N GLU A 78 5.42 -12.26 -4.99
CA GLU A 78 5.11 -11.85 -3.62
C GLU A 78 5.61 -10.46 -3.29
N LEU A 79 5.02 -9.86 -2.29
CA LEU A 79 5.55 -8.66 -1.64
C LEU A 79 6.35 -9.11 -0.42
N CYS A 80 7.49 -8.48 -0.20
CA CYS A 80 8.41 -8.88 0.87
C CYS A 80 8.35 -7.87 2.01
N PHE A 81 7.81 -8.30 3.14
CA PHE A 81 7.84 -7.52 4.38
C PHE A 81 9.13 -7.82 5.14
N THR A 82 9.35 -7.14 6.25
CA THR A 82 10.60 -7.29 7.01
C THR A 82 10.83 -8.73 7.48
N LEU A 83 9.81 -9.34 8.06
CA LEU A 83 9.92 -10.65 8.68
C LEU A 83 9.34 -11.79 7.85
N GLU A 84 8.49 -11.51 6.89
CA GLU A 84 7.88 -12.54 6.06
C GLU A 84 7.33 -11.94 4.78
N SER A 85 7.00 -12.79 3.82
CA SER A 85 6.46 -12.36 2.52
C SER A 85 5.01 -12.75 2.39
N ILE A 86 4.27 -12.04 1.52
CA ILE A 86 2.90 -12.38 1.21
C ILE A 86 2.79 -12.62 -0.29
N GLU A 87 2.31 -13.78 -0.68
CA GLU A 87 2.12 -14.09 -2.10
C GLU A 87 0.94 -13.29 -2.67
N PHE A 88 0.97 -13.05 -3.96
CA PHE A 88 -0.06 -12.22 -4.59
C PHE A 88 -1.46 -12.81 -4.43
N PHE A 89 -1.61 -14.14 -4.44
CA PHE A 89 -2.92 -14.71 -4.24
C PHE A 89 -3.44 -14.49 -2.81
N GLU A 90 -2.55 -14.49 -1.82
CA GLU A 90 -2.93 -14.15 -0.44
C GLU A 90 -3.30 -12.67 -0.33
N LEU A 91 -2.53 -11.81 -0.99
CA LEU A 91 -2.82 -10.39 -1.03
C LEU A 91 -4.19 -10.14 -1.65
N GLU A 92 -4.49 -10.85 -2.74
CA GLU A 92 -5.78 -10.76 -3.39
C GLU A 92 -6.91 -11.11 -2.43
N MET A 93 -6.74 -12.17 -1.66
CA MET A 93 -7.76 -12.61 -0.70
C MET A 93 -8.00 -11.56 0.39
N ILE A 94 -6.96 -10.84 0.77
CA ILE A 94 -7.05 -9.86 1.85
C ILE A 94 -7.62 -8.53 1.36
N ILE A 95 -7.16 -8.02 0.21
CA ILE A 95 -7.49 -6.66 -0.18
C ILE A 95 -8.29 -6.53 -1.48
N GLY A 96 -8.55 -7.62 -2.18
CA GLY A 96 -9.20 -7.55 -3.49
C GLY A 96 -10.49 -6.74 -3.49
N ASP A 97 -11.42 -7.11 -2.62
CA ASP A 97 -12.71 -6.42 -2.55
C ASP A 97 -12.60 -5.01 -1.97
N ILE A 98 -11.59 -4.78 -1.13
CA ILE A 98 -11.37 -3.49 -0.49
C ILE A 98 -10.94 -2.44 -1.51
N LEU A 99 -10.29 -2.87 -2.59
CA LEU A 99 -9.80 -1.96 -3.63
C LEU A 99 -10.88 -1.53 -4.63
N TYR A 100 -12.13 -1.96 -4.46
CA TYR A 100 -13.21 -1.55 -5.34
C TYR A 100 -13.30 -0.02 -5.41
N GLN A 101 -13.17 0.52 -6.62
CA GLN A 101 -13.16 1.96 -6.87
C GLN A 101 -12.09 2.74 -6.09
N ARG A 102 -10.97 2.08 -5.80
CA ARG A 102 -9.81 2.71 -5.18
C ARG A 102 -8.59 2.50 -6.05
N ARG A 103 -7.48 3.13 -5.70
CA ARG A 103 -6.25 3.02 -6.45
C ARG A 103 -5.13 2.51 -5.57
N LEU A 104 -4.33 1.60 -6.14
CA LEU A 104 -3.18 1.05 -5.46
C LEU A 104 -1.91 1.62 -6.09
N PHE A 105 -1.06 2.21 -5.23
CA PHE A 105 0.28 2.63 -5.60
C PHE A 105 1.26 1.68 -4.92
N LEU A 106 2.23 1.21 -5.67
CA LEU A 106 3.17 0.24 -5.15
C LEU A 106 4.60 0.70 -5.40
N SER A 107 5.34 0.95 -4.33
CA SER A 107 6.78 1.21 -4.43
C SER A 107 7.49 -0.12 -4.22
N ALA A 108 7.61 -0.89 -5.28
CA ALA A 108 8.28 -2.17 -5.30
C ALA A 108 8.89 -2.35 -6.69
N CYS A 109 9.44 -3.51 -7.00
CA CYS A 109 10.05 -3.67 -8.31
C CYS A 109 8.99 -3.71 -9.42
N LYS A 110 9.38 -3.28 -10.62
CA LYS A 110 8.45 -3.17 -11.75
C LYS A 110 7.79 -4.49 -12.12
N VAL A 111 8.45 -5.59 -11.91
CA VAL A 111 7.90 -6.90 -12.26
C VAL A 111 6.74 -7.23 -11.34
N ALA A 112 6.88 -6.94 -10.06
CA ALA A 112 5.80 -7.13 -9.10
C ALA A 112 4.59 -6.28 -9.50
N LEU A 113 4.82 -5.04 -9.91
CA LEU A 113 3.76 -4.12 -10.30
C LEU A 113 2.94 -4.69 -11.47
N PHE A 114 3.62 -5.20 -12.49
CA PHE A 114 2.93 -5.72 -13.67
C PHE A 114 2.01 -6.89 -13.32
N GLU A 115 2.53 -7.83 -12.54
CA GLU A 115 1.74 -8.99 -12.13
C GLU A 115 0.53 -8.59 -11.29
N LEU A 116 0.72 -7.64 -10.36
CA LEU A 116 -0.38 -7.16 -9.54
C LEU A 116 -1.43 -6.42 -10.36
N ALA A 117 -1.01 -5.63 -11.34
CA ALA A 117 -1.97 -4.89 -12.16
C ALA A 117 -2.89 -5.85 -12.92
N GLU A 118 -2.33 -6.94 -13.45
CA GLU A 118 -3.14 -7.95 -14.13
C GLU A 118 -4.14 -8.61 -13.20
N TYR A 119 -3.79 -8.71 -11.91
CA TYR A 119 -4.65 -9.33 -10.92
C TYR A 119 -5.82 -8.42 -10.53
N PHE A 120 -5.53 -7.17 -10.19
CA PHE A 120 -6.51 -6.34 -9.50
C PHE A 120 -7.35 -5.45 -10.40
N VAL A 121 -6.79 -4.94 -11.49
CA VAL A 121 -7.52 -3.96 -12.30
C VAL A 121 -8.77 -4.56 -12.94
N PRO A 122 -8.70 -5.68 -13.66
CA PRO A 122 -9.91 -6.21 -14.28
C PRO A 122 -10.85 -6.94 -13.34
N LYS A 123 -10.31 -7.53 -12.27
CA LYS A 123 -11.08 -8.46 -11.45
C LYS A 123 -11.85 -7.79 -10.32
N TYR A 124 -11.31 -6.72 -9.75
CA TYR A 124 -11.88 -6.11 -8.55
C TYR A 124 -12.33 -4.68 -8.75
N HIS A 125 -12.42 -4.23 -10.00
CA HIS A 125 -12.80 -2.85 -10.30
C HIS A 125 -11.91 -1.83 -9.59
N CYS A 126 -10.65 -2.20 -9.37
CA CYS A 126 -9.65 -1.28 -8.90
C CYS A 126 -9.34 -0.30 -10.03
N PHE A 127 -9.32 1.00 -9.76
CA PHE A 127 -9.13 1.97 -10.82
C PHE A 127 -7.76 1.87 -11.49
N SER A 128 -6.73 1.59 -10.73
CA SER A 128 -5.40 1.43 -11.29
C SER A 128 -4.44 0.85 -10.28
N VAL A 129 -3.35 0.29 -10.80
CA VAL A 129 -2.20 -0.10 -9.99
C VAL A 129 -1.01 0.62 -10.60
N ILE A 130 -0.33 1.44 -9.81
CA ILE A 130 0.76 2.30 -10.27
C ILE A 130 1.98 2.03 -9.38
N GLY A 131 3.15 2.02 -9.96
CA GLY A 131 4.37 1.81 -9.21
C GLY A 131 5.58 2.47 -9.81
N THR A 132 6.69 2.34 -9.13
CA THR A 132 7.96 2.94 -9.52
C THR A 132 9.04 1.90 -9.79
#